data_e595acfa324786be9240bc9ea3ddf480
#
_entry.id   e595acfa324786be9240bc9ea3ddf480
#
_cell.length_a   1.000
_cell.length_b   1.000
_cell.length_c   1.000
_cell.angle_alpha   90.00
_cell.angle_beta   90.00
_cell.angle_gamma   90.00
#
_symmetry.space_group_name_H-M   'P 1'
#
loop_
_entity.id
_entity.type
_entity.pdbx_description
1 polymer ?
#
loop_
_entity_poly.entity_id
_entity_poly.type
_entity_poly.pdbx_seq_one_letter_code
_entity_poly.pdbx_strand_id
1 'polypeptide(L)'
;MAENHRDSRYRRQRLRIILIGGIAAASILYTKAGQRGTAAAGNEETAIEESRAGESDKQKPSGSLETLPEKKILPVPFLSQNDYPTGCESVTSVMALQYAGVDVSVDDFIDNYLRIGTYYEKDGEYYGNSPNYYFIGDPRTGSGFGCFAPVIHDALAAAAGEDRVKDLTGTRLNQITEEYIGQGIPVIIWATIDMQPTYEGNGWIILETGKYFTWPAEEHCLLLVGWDEEYYYFNDPNQDVGVTGYEKAVAEQRYLEMGSQALAVLPADSGGPEK
;
A
#
# COMPACT_ATOMS: atom_id res chain seq x y z
N MET A 1 -8.88 -34.32 -15.26
CA MET A 1 -10.29 -33.98 -15.00
C MET A 1 -10.49 -33.45 -13.57
N ALA A 2 -9.61 -32.55 -13.09
CA ALA A 2 -9.69 -31.97 -11.75
C ALA A 2 -9.73 -30.42 -11.74
N GLU A 3 -9.76 -29.80 -12.90
CA GLU A 3 -9.62 -28.33 -13.08
C GLU A 3 -10.92 -27.52 -12.89
N ASN A 4 -12.08 -28.16 -12.79
CA ASN A 4 -13.37 -27.45 -12.88
C ASN A 4 -14.06 -27.15 -11.53
N HIS A 5 -13.44 -27.42 -10.37
CA HIS A 5 -14.11 -27.29 -9.08
C HIS A 5 -13.72 -26.03 -8.25
N ARG A 6 -12.60 -25.38 -8.55
CA ARG A 6 -12.19 -24.14 -7.83
C ARG A 6 -12.80 -22.88 -8.43
N ASP A 7 -12.88 -22.81 -9.74
CA ASP A 7 -13.49 -21.67 -10.47
C ASP A 7 -14.97 -21.44 -10.11
N SER A 8 -15.69 -22.52 -9.79
CA SER A 8 -17.09 -22.45 -9.36
C SER A 8 -17.26 -21.92 -7.91
N ARG A 9 -16.25 -22.03 -7.03
CA ARG A 9 -16.31 -21.51 -5.67
C ARG A 9 -16.04 -20.02 -5.61
N TYR A 10 -15.10 -19.53 -6.39
CA TYR A 10 -14.79 -18.10 -6.49
C TYR A 10 -15.96 -17.29 -7.06
N ARG A 11 -16.64 -17.79 -8.11
CA ARG A 11 -17.87 -17.18 -8.66
C ARG A 11 -19.07 -17.26 -7.71
N ARG A 12 -19.17 -18.30 -6.87
CA ARG A 12 -20.30 -18.46 -5.92
C ARG A 12 -20.16 -17.59 -4.67
N GLN A 13 -18.95 -17.19 -4.28
CA GLN A 13 -18.75 -16.22 -3.19
C GLN A 13 -19.16 -14.81 -3.60
N ARG A 14 -18.88 -14.37 -4.83
CA ARG A 14 -19.35 -13.06 -5.33
C ARG A 14 -20.88 -12.91 -5.35
N LEU A 15 -21.65 -13.99 -5.44
CA LEU A 15 -23.13 -13.93 -5.47
C LEU A 15 -23.81 -14.01 -4.11
N ARG A 16 -23.08 -14.26 -3.01
CA ARG A 16 -23.70 -14.42 -1.68
C ARG A 16 -23.61 -13.19 -0.76
N ILE A 17 -22.88 -12.16 -1.15
CA ILE A 17 -22.69 -10.94 -0.31
C ILE A 17 -23.76 -9.86 -0.55
N ILE A 18 -24.67 -10.02 -1.52
CA ILE A 18 -25.68 -8.99 -1.85
C ILE A 18 -26.99 -9.12 -1.03
N LEU A 19 -27.12 -10.05 -0.09
CA LEU A 19 -28.42 -10.33 0.55
C LEU A 19 -28.42 -10.44 2.07
N ILE A 20 -27.58 -9.69 2.81
CA ILE A 20 -27.79 -9.45 4.27
C ILE A 20 -27.31 -8.03 4.61
N GLY A 21 -28.12 -7.07 4.25
CA GLY A 21 -28.00 -5.67 4.72
C GLY A 21 -29.37 -5.21 5.21
N GLY A 22 -29.73 -5.54 6.44
CA GLY A 22 -30.93 -5.03 7.04
C GLY A 22 -31.00 -5.32 8.53
N ILE A 23 -31.02 -4.22 9.31
CA ILE A 23 -31.54 -4.06 10.67
C ILE A 23 -30.67 -4.57 11.83
N ALA A 24 -30.00 -3.62 12.52
CA ALA A 24 -30.23 -3.37 13.95
C ALA A 24 -29.52 -2.09 14.39
N ALA A 25 -30.24 -0.98 14.42
CA ALA A 25 -29.88 0.19 15.22
C ALA A 25 -30.13 -0.14 16.70
N ALA A 26 -29.10 -0.15 17.52
CA ALA A 26 -29.22 -0.17 18.97
C ALA A 26 -28.60 1.11 19.54
N SER A 27 -29.47 2.03 19.93
CA SER A 27 -29.17 3.26 20.64
C SER A 27 -28.65 2.93 22.04
N ILE A 28 -27.44 3.38 22.39
CA ILE A 28 -26.98 3.43 23.76
C ILE A 28 -26.95 4.88 24.19
N LEU A 29 -27.97 5.21 25.02
CA LEU A 29 -28.05 6.43 25.81
C LEU A 29 -27.03 6.36 26.94
N TYR A 30 -26.08 7.30 26.97
CA TYR A 30 -25.24 7.53 28.15
C TYR A 30 -25.77 8.72 28.91
N THR A 31 -26.31 8.46 30.10
CA THR A 31 -26.82 9.46 31.06
C THR A 31 -25.69 10.20 31.76
N LYS A 32 -25.76 11.51 31.68
CA LYS A 32 -24.94 12.45 32.46
C LYS A 32 -25.45 12.52 33.89
N ALA A 33 -24.62 12.20 34.88
CA ALA A 33 -24.85 12.57 36.29
C ALA A 33 -23.84 13.66 36.67
N GLY A 34 -24.36 14.78 37.11
CA GLY A 34 -23.59 15.93 37.52
C GLY A 34 -23.18 15.85 39.00
N GLN A 35 -22.15 16.61 39.33
CA GLN A 35 -21.98 17.14 40.67
C GLN A 35 -21.41 18.57 40.62
N ARG A 36 -22.11 19.44 41.37
CA ARG A 36 -21.81 20.84 41.66
C ARG A 36 -20.76 20.95 42.75
N GLY A 37 -19.94 21.98 42.72
CA GLY A 37 -19.10 22.42 43.83
C GLY A 37 -18.53 23.80 43.54
N THR A 38 -18.99 24.73 44.18
CA THR A 38 -19.02 26.14 44.48
C THR A 38 -17.65 26.81 44.72
N ALA A 39 -17.50 27.99 44.10
CA ALA A 39 -17.12 29.33 44.59
C ALA A 39 -15.75 29.59 45.26
N ALA A 40 -15.00 30.57 44.78
CA ALA A 40 -14.82 31.95 45.29
C ALA A 40 -13.67 32.65 44.56
N ALA A 41 -13.93 33.72 44.03
CA ALA A 41 -13.54 35.13 44.03
C ALA A 41 -12.09 35.48 44.44
N GLY A 42 -11.47 36.38 43.65
CA GLY A 42 -10.27 37.15 43.97
C GLY A 42 -9.82 37.98 42.78
N ASN A 43 -10.30 39.22 42.73
CA ASN A 43 -9.80 40.31 41.91
C ASN A 43 -8.36 40.65 42.29
N GLU A 44 -7.55 41.06 41.31
CA GLU A 44 -6.75 42.27 41.40
C GLU A 44 -6.27 42.71 40.04
N GLU A 45 -6.66 43.92 39.73
CA GLU A 45 -6.30 44.80 38.64
C GLU A 45 -4.99 45.50 39.00
N THR A 46 -4.00 45.57 38.11
CA THR A 46 -3.08 46.71 38.05
C THR A 46 -2.60 46.94 36.63
N ALA A 47 -2.75 48.18 36.24
CA ALA A 47 -2.48 48.75 34.96
C ALA A 47 -1.05 49.35 34.87
N ILE A 48 -0.66 49.60 33.59
CA ILE A 48 0.25 50.63 33.06
C ILE A 48 1.76 50.34 33.13
N GLU A 49 2.42 50.24 31.97
CA GLU A 49 3.28 51.29 31.42
C GLU A 49 3.71 51.01 29.99
N GLU A 50 3.46 52.01 29.12
CA GLU A 50 4.04 52.15 27.79
C GLU A 50 5.53 52.46 27.86
N SER A 51 6.35 51.84 27.01
CA SER A 51 7.50 52.53 26.48
C SER A 51 7.85 52.06 25.05
N ARG A 52 7.97 53.07 24.21
CA ARG A 52 8.29 53.10 22.80
C ARG A 52 9.75 52.68 22.53
N ALA A 53 9.89 52.19 21.30
CA ALA A 53 11.00 52.40 20.35
C ALA A 53 11.95 51.23 20.14
N GLY A 54 12.02 50.82 18.88
CA GLY A 54 13.07 49.97 18.32
C GLY A 54 12.63 49.25 17.06
N GLU A 55 12.47 50.02 15.98
CA GLU A 55 12.45 49.49 14.59
C GLU A 55 13.75 48.74 14.32
N SER A 56 13.68 47.44 14.08
CA SER A 56 14.75 46.73 13.42
C SER A 56 14.06 45.77 12.41
N ASP A 57 14.12 46.22 11.20
CA ASP A 57 13.80 45.54 9.97
C ASP A 57 14.61 44.21 9.90
N LYS A 58 13.93 43.09 10.25
CA LYS A 58 14.41 41.76 9.96
C LYS A 58 13.48 41.16 8.90
N GLN A 59 13.90 41.30 7.69
CA GLN A 59 13.42 40.59 6.52
C GLN A 59 13.30 39.11 6.84
N LYS A 60 12.05 38.67 7.07
CA LYS A 60 11.68 37.27 7.18
C LYS A 60 11.76 36.68 5.77
N PRO A 61 12.49 35.58 5.53
CA PRO A 61 12.44 34.92 4.25
C PRO A 61 11.01 34.42 4.03
N SER A 62 10.31 35.02 3.10
CA SER A 62 9.03 34.55 2.55
C SER A 62 9.31 33.29 1.73
N GLY A 63 9.52 32.17 2.39
CA GLY A 63 9.29 30.88 1.77
C GLY A 63 7.79 30.69 1.72
N SER A 64 7.20 30.79 0.55
CA SER A 64 5.85 30.32 0.32
C SER A 64 5.80 28.84 0.74
N LEU A 65 5.08 28.53 1.81
CA LEU A 65 4.63 27.16 2.05
C LEU A 65 3.74 26.84 0.83
N GLU A 66 4.31 26.14 -0.16
CA GLU A 66 3.49 25.51 -1.19
C GLU A 66 2.54 24.55 -0.46
N THR A 67 1.30 24.93 -0.32
CA THR A 67 0.26 24.03 0.19
C THR A 67 0.12 22.90 -0.81
N LEU A 68 0.21 21.67 -0.34
CA LEU A 68 -0.06 20.50 -1.18
C LEU A 68 -1.44 20.65 -1.84
N PRO A 69 -1.60 20.23 -3.09
CA PRO A 69 -2.87 20.31 -3.78
C PRO A 69 -3.95 19.51 -3.02
N GLU A 70 -5.19 20.01 -2.99
CA GLU A 70 -6.33 19.33 -2.37
C GLU A 70 -6.56 17.91 -2.93
N LYS A 71 -6.18 17.69 -4.18
CA LYS A 71 -6.25 16.39 -4.86
C LYS A 71 -5.12 16.26 -5.87
N LYS A 72 -4.50 15.08 -5.90
CA LYS A 72 -3.52 14.71 -6.93
C LYS A 72 -3.71 13.25 -7.33
N ILE A 73 -3.72 12.98 -8.64
CA ILE A 73 -3.67 11.63 -9.21
C ILE A 73 -2.64 11.64 -10.34
N LEU A 74 -1.67 10.75 -10.27
CA LEU A 74 -0.64 10.58 -11.30
C LEU A 74 -1.23 9.81 -12.50
N PRO A 75 -0.90 10.19 -13.73
CA PRO A 75 -1.41 9.54 -14.94
C PRO A 75 -0.62 8.26 -15.24
N VAL A 76 -0.57 7.33 -14.29
CA VAL A 76 0.12 6.04 -14.47
C VAL A 76 -0.74 5.14 -15.34
N PRO A 77 -0.23 4.57 -16.43
CA PRO A 77 -0.94 3.57 -17.22
C PRO A 77 -1.36 2.38 -16.37
N PHE A 78 -2.60 1.95 -16.52
CA PHE A 78 -3.15 0.82 -15.80
C PHE A 78 -2.86 -0.50 -16.53
N LEU A 79 -2.47 -1.53 -15.76
CA LEU A 79 -2.40 -2.92 -16.21
C LEU A 79 -3.28 -3.80 -15.30
N SER A 80 -4.05 -4.72 -15.92
CA SER A 80 -4.84 -5.71 -15.19
C SER A 80 -4.04 -6.99 -14.97
N GLN A 81 -4.28 -7.67 -13.84
CA GLN A 81 -3.70 -8.98 -13.55
C GLN A 81 -4.55 -10.17 -14.03
N ASN A 82 -5.51 -9.96 -14.93
CA ASN A 82 -6.42 -11.03 -15.40
C ASN A 82 -5.69 -12.26 -15.95
N ASP A 83 -4.55 -12.06 -16.60
CA ASP A 83 -3.69 -13.15 -17.13
C ASP A 83 -2.68 -13.65 -16.08
N TYR A 84 -2.62 -13.04 -14.91
CA TYR A 84 -1.69 -13.32 -13.80
C TYR A 84 -2.46 -13.46 -12.49
N PRO A 85 -3.21 -14.57 -12.26
CA PRO A 85 -4.18 -14.68 -11.16
C PRO A 85 -3.62 -14.48 -9.74
N THR A 86 -2.31 -14.68 -9.55
CA THR A 86 -1.60 -14.43 -8.29
C THR A 86 -0.42 -13.48 -8.48
N GLY A 87 -0.42 -12.65 -9.53
CA GLY A 87 0.71 -11.83 -9.96
C GLY A 87 0.56 -10.34 -9.64
N CYS A 88 -0.19 -9.97 -8.61
CA CYS A 88 -0.41 -8.56 -8.27
C CYS A 88 0.89 -7.78 -8.09
N GLU A 89 1.91 -8.35 -7.44
CA GLU A 89 3.21 -7.72 -7.24
C GLU A 89 3.94 -7.50 -8.58
N SER A 90 3.88 -8.49 -9.48
CA SER A 90 4.52 -8.39 -10.80
C SER A 90 3.87 -7.31 -11.67
N VAL A 91 2.53 -7.31 -11.74
CA VAL A 91 1.78 -6.33 -12.53
C VAL A 91 1.95 -4.92 -11.96
N THR A 92 1.87 -4.77 -10.63
CA THR A 92 2.08 -3.49 -9.94
C THR A 92 3.51 -2.97 -10.16
N SER A 93 4.51 -3.85 -10.09
CA SER A 93 5.91 -3.51 -10.35
C SER A 93 6.12 -3.00 -11.77
N VAL A 94 5.51 -3.66 -12.76
CA VAL A 94 5.62 -3.25 -14.17
C VAL A 94 4.96 -1.90 -14.41
N MET A 95 3.80 -1.62 -13.81
CA MET A 95 3.20 -0.26 -13.88
C MET A 95 4.15 0.81 -13.34
N ALA A 96 4.82 0.55 -12.21
CA ALA A 96 5.79 1.48 -11.62
C ALA A 96 7.04 1.64 -12.50
N LEU A 97 7.61 0.54 -13.02
CA LEU A 97 8.76 0.52 -13.91
C LEU A 97 8.50 1.29 -15.21
N GLN A 98 7.38 1.00 -15.89
CA GLN A 98 7.01 1.68 -17.13
C GLN A 98 6.81 3.18 -16.91
N TYR A 99 6.17 3.57 -15.81
CA TYR A 99 6.01 4.98 -15.46
C TYR A 99 7.34 5.67 -15.16
N ALA A 100 8.31 4.94 -14.60
CA ALA A 100 9.67 5.42 -14.37
C ALA A 100 10.57 5.37 -15.63
N GLY A 101 10.02 4.99 -16.80
CA GLY A 101 10.72 4.97 -18.09
C GLY A 101 11.52 3.69 -18.36
N VAL A 102 11.22 2.59 -17.68
CA VAL A 102 11.79 1.25 -17.97
C VAL A 102 10.79 0.46 -18.80
N ASP A 103 11.16 0.13 -20.04
CA ASP A 103 10.33 -0.66 -20.95
C ASP A 103 10.48 -2.15 -20.64
N VAL A 104 9.49 -2.72 -19.97
CA VAL A 104 9.43 -4.13 -19.58
C VAL A 104 7.98 -4.61 -19.59
N SER A 105 7.73 -5.81 -20.12
CA SER A 105 6.44 -6.49 -20.02
C SER A 105 6.30 -7.25 -18.70
N VAL A 106 5.07 -7.65 -18.33
CA VAL A 106 4.85 -8.47 -17.12
C VAL A 106 5.52 -9.84 -17.28
N ASP A 107 5.45 -10.46 -18.45
CA ASP A 107 6.12 -11.73 -18.71
C ASP A 107 7.64 -11.59 -18.62
N ASP A 108 8.24 -10.54 -19.22
CA ASP A 108 9.67 -10.29 -19.10
C ASP A 108 10.10 -10.04 -17.65
N PHE A 109 9.28 -9.32 -16.86
CA PHE A 109 9.55 -9.10 -15.46
C PHE A 109 9.56 -10.41 -14.67
N ILE A 110 8.56 -11.27 -14.88
CA ILE A 110 8.47 -12.58 -14.21
C ILE A 110 9.65 -13.48 -14.62
N ASP A 111 9.96 -13.56 -15.92
CA ASP A 111 10.92 -14.54 -16.46
C ASP A 111 12.37 -14.14 -16.19
N ASN A 112 12.69 -12.83 -16.16
CA ASN A 112 14.08 -12.36 -16.11
C ASN A 112 14.49 -11.77 -14.75
N TYR A 113 13.54 -11.32 -13.91
CA TYR A 113 13.86 -10.58 -12.69
C TYR A 113 13.26 -11.19 -11.42
N LEU A 114 12.09 -11.86 -11.52
CA LEU A 114 11.41 -12.39 -10.34
C LEU A 114 12.03 -13.72 -9.90
N ARG A 115 12.45 -13.80 -8.65
CA ARG A 115 12.96 -15.05 -8.06
C ARG A 115 11.80 -15.92 -7.62
N ILE A 116 11.54 -17.03 -8.35
CA ILE A 116 10.45 -17.96 -8.06
C ILE A 116 10.90 -19.01 -7.05
N GLY A 117 10.08 -19.26 -6.04
CA GLY A 117 10.24 -20.27 -5.02
C GLY A 117 9.24 -21.42 -5.15
N THR A 118 9.48 -22.48 -4.39
CA THR A 118 8.67 -23.69 -4.39
C THR A 118 7.70 -23.75 -3.23
N TYR A 119 6.58 -24.46 -3.43
CA TYR A 119 5.61 -24.86 -2.41
C TYR A 119 5.09 -26.26 -2.75
N TYR A 120 5.14 -27.18 -1.82
CA TYR A 120 4.73 -28.56 -2.04
C TYR A 120 4.31 -29.26 -0.74
N GLU A 121 3.52 -30.33 -0.88
CA GLU A 121 3.15 -31.23 0.21
C GLU A 121 4.09 -32.44 0.25
N LYS A 122 4.50 -32.82 1.44
CA LYS A 122 5.25 -34.06 1.70
C LYS A 122 4.82 -34.64 3.05
N ASP A 123 4.43 -35.92 3.06
CA ASP A 123 4.07 -36.68 4.28
C ASP A 123 2.95 -36.01 5.12
N GLY A 124 2.03 -35.27 4.45
CA GLY A 124 0.93 -34.56 5.09
C GLY A 124 1.28 -33.16 5.62
N GLU A 125 2.51 -32.71 5.45
CA GLU A 125 2.99 -31.38 5.80
C GLU A 125 3.32 -30.56 4.56
N TYR A 126 3.13 -29.23 4.65
CA TYR A 126 3.49 -28.33 3.57
C TYR A 126 4.84 -27.67 3.80
N TYR A 127 5.63 -27.60 2.75
CA TYR A 127 6.96 -27.01 2.71
C TYR A 127 7.04 -25.98 1.60
N GLY A 128 7.77 -24.89 1.82
CA GLY A 128 7.99 -23.87 0.81
C GLY A 128 9.16 -22.96 1.16
N ASN A 129 9.60 -22.17 0.19
CA ASN A 129 10.57 -21.14 0.45
C ASN A 129 9.95 -19.99 1.28
N SER A 130 10.79 -19.10 1.79
CA SER A 130 10.34 -17.89 2.47
C SER A 130 9.83 -16.86 1.45
N PRO A 131 8.63 -16.26 1.65
CA PRO A 131 8.12 -15.19 0.78
C PRO A 131 8.90 -13.87 0.90
N ASN A 132 9.87 -13.80 1.83
CA ASN A 132 10.82 -12.69 1.90
C ASN A 132 12.04 -12.89 0.97
N TYR A 133 12.18 -14.05 0.34
CA TYR A 133 13.32 -14.36 -0.55
C TYR A 133 12.88 -14.83 -1.93
N TYR A 134 11.62 -15.28 -2.06
CA TYR A 134 11.07 -15.83 -3.29
C TYR A 134 9.60 -15.47 -3.44
N PHE A 135 9.15 -15.30 -4.68
CA PHE A 135 7.73 -15.37 -5.02
C PHE A 135 7.30 -16.85 -4.91
N ILE A 136 6.28 -17.14 -4.12
CA ILE A 136 5.86 -18.51 -3.84
C ILE A 136 4.84 -18.99 -4.85
N GLY A 137 5.24 -19.90 -5.73
CA GLY A 137 4.44 -20.43 -6.83
C GLY A 137 4.71 -19.72 -8.14
N ASP A 138 3.75 -19.73 -9.06
CA ASP A 138 3.86 -19.08 -10.38
C ASP A 138 2.78 -18.00 -10.50
N PRO A 139 3.13 -16.72 -10.74
CA PRO A 139 2.17 -15.62 -10.90
C PRO A 139 1.11 -15.85 -11.96
N ARG A 140 1.41 -16.66 -12.97
CA ARG A 140 0.53 -17.00 -14.09
C ARG A 140 -0.52 -18.04 -13.75
N THR A 141 -0.51 -18.58 -12.53
CA THR A 141 -1.41 -19.64 -12.09
C THR A 141 -2.24 -19.23 -10.88
N GLY A 142 -3.41 -19.83 -10.71
CA GLY A 142 -4.24 -19.63 -9.52
C GLY A 142 -3.77 -20.41 -8.28
N SER A 143 -2.60 -21.06 -8.32
CA SER A 143 -2.04 -21.85 -7.23
C SER A 143 -0.82 -21.19 -6.56
N GLY A 144 -0.38 -20.04 -7.04
CA GLY A 144 0.64 -19.23 -6.39
C GLY A 144 0.10 -18.55 -5.13
N PHE A 145 1.01 -18.01 -4.34
CA PHE A 145 0.71 -17.17 -3.18
C PHE A 145 1.08 -15.71 -3.46
N GLY A 146 2.37 -15.42 -3.60
CA GLY A 146 2.91 -14.09 -3.75
C GLY A 146 4.28 -13.95 -3.08
N CYS A 147 4.70 -12.70 -2.82
CA CYS A 147 5.93 -12.39 -2.12
C CYS A 147 5.84 -11.04 -1.38
N PHE A 148 6.84 -10.76 -0.56
CA PHE A 148 6.95 -9.50 0.17
C PHE A 148 7.99 -8.55 -0.45
N ALA A 149 8.01 -7.31 0.07
CA ALA A 149 8.81 -6.21 -0.47
C ALA A 149 10.29 -6.55 -0.78
N PRO A 150 11.03 -7.34 0.01
CA PRO A 150 12.42 -7.63 -0.33
C PRO A 150 12.61 -8.34 -1.68
N VAL A 151 11.69 -9.23 -2.06
CA VAL A 151 11.76 -9.94 -3.35
C VAL A 151 11.54 -9.00 -4.51
N ILE A 152 10.54 -8.13 -4.38
CA ILE A 152 10.21 -7.13 -5.40
C ILE A 152 11.29 -6.04 -5.47
N HIS A 153 11.89 -5.64 -4.33
CA HIS A 153 13.04 -4.74 -4.32
C HIS A 153 14.18 -5.28 -5.19
N ASP A 154 14.59 -6.54 -4.98
CA ASP A 154 15.66 -7.18 -5.75
C ASP A 154 15.31 -7.22 -7.25
N ALA A 155 14.06 -7.56 -7.59
CA ALA A 155 13.60 -7.61 -8.98
C ALA A 155 13.57 -6.22 -9.64
N LEU A 156 13.10 -5.20 -8.95
CA LEU A 156 13.09 -3.81 -9.42
C LEU A 156 14.52 -3.27 -9.59
N ALA A 157 15.42 -3.57 -8.64
CA ALA A 157 16.82 -3.17 -8.71
C ALA A 157 17.53 -3.81 -9.90
N ALA A 158 17.24 -5.08 -10.19
CA ALA A 158 17.78 -5.75 -11.36
C ALA A 158 17.26 -5.16 -12.70
N ALA A 159 16.00 -4.69 -12.71
CA ALA A 159 15.38 -4.12 -13.91
C ALA A 159 15.71 -2.64 -14.14
N ALA A 160 15.77 -1.83 -13.08
CA ALA A 160 15.89 -0.37 -13.17
C ALA A 160 17.26 0.18 -12.73
N GLY A 161 18.04 -0.59 -11.97
CA GLY A 161 19.23 -0.17 -11.25
C GLY A 161 18.96 0.06 -9.76
N GLU A 162 19.88 -0.38 -8.90
CA GLU A 162 19.78 -0.35 -7.43
C GLU A 162 19.57 1.06 -6.88
N ASP A 163 20.22 2.07 -7.45
CA ASP A 163 20.16 3.47 -7.05
C ASP A 163 18.78 4.11 -7.27
N ARG A 164 17.98 3.52 -8.17
CA ARG A 164 16.65 3.98 -8.51
C ARG A 164 15.54 3.38 -7.64
N VAL A 165 15.82 2.34 -6.88
CA VAL A 165 14.81 1.70 -6.02
C VAL A 165 14.92 2.23 -4.58
N LYS A 166 13.79 2.56 -3.99
CA LYS A 166 13.72 3.01 -2.59
C LYS A 166 12.82 2.09 -1.79
N ASP A 167 13.38 1.53 -0.73
CA ASP A 167 12.60 0.83 0.29
C ASP A 167 12.02 1.88 1.26
N LEU A 168 10.69 1.96 1.28
CA LEU A 168 9.92 2.88 2.11
C LEU A 168 9.17 2.13 3.21
N THR A 169 9.48 0.86 3.42
CA THR A 169 8.84 0.02 4.43
C THR A 169 8.89 0.67 5.81
N GLY A 170 7.75 0.73 6.48
CA GLY A 170 7.58 1.42 7.76
C GLY A 170 7.20 2.91 7.66
N THR A 171 7.20 3.50 6.47
CA THR A 171 6.75 4.89 6.26
C THR A 171 5.22 4.94 6.22
N ARG A 172 4.60 5.97 6.79
CA ARG A 172 3.15 6.16 6.79
C ARG A 172 2.65 6.58 5.41
N LEU A 173 1.43 6.16 5.00
CA LEU A 173 0.87 6.51 3.70
C LEU A 173 0.73 8.02 3.47
N ASN A 174 0.35 8.80 4.49
CA ASN A 174 0.30 10.26 4.38
C ASN A 174 1.68 10.87 4.08
N GLN A 175 2.75 10.39 4.71
CA GLN A 175 4.11 10.82 4.43
C GLN A 175 4.54 10.39 3.02
N ILE A 176 4.22 9.17 2.60
CA ILE A 176 4.47 8.68 1.23
C ILE A 176 3.77 9.59 0.20
N THR A 177 2.52 10.01 0.45
CA THR A 177 1.82 10.90 -0.47
C THR A 177 2.49 12.26 -0.59
N GLU A 178 2.97 12.82 0.50
CA GLU A 178 3.65 14.12 0.51
C GLU A 178 5.02 14.05 -0.19
N GLU A 179 5.84 13.06 0.17
CA GLU A 179 7.24 12.97 -0.24
C GLU A 179 7.44 12.35 -1.63
N TYR A 180 6.53 11.46 -2.08
CA TYR A 180 6.68 10.73 -3.34
C TYR A 180 5.58 11.07 -4.35
N ILE A 181 4.30 10.83 -4.01
CA ILE A 181 3.22 11.13 -4.96
C ILE A 181 3.19 12.65 -5.25
N GLY A 182 3.45 13.48 -4.24
CA GLY A 182 3.63 14.94 -4.37
C GLY A 182 4.67 15.32 -5.42
N GLN A 183 5.73 14.54 -5.57
CA GLN A 183 6.80 14.71 -6.54
C GLN A 183 6.59 13.97 -7.87
N GLY A 184 5.47 13.27 -8.04
CA GLY A 184 5.18 12.56 -9.28
C GLY A 184 5.69 11.11 -9.31
N ILE A 185 6.02 10.52 -8.18
CA ILE A 185 6.56 9.17 -8.05
C ILE A 185 5.48 8.26 -7.45
N PRO A 186 4.91 7.30 -8.20
CA PRO A 186 3.97 6.32 -7.67
C PRO A 186 4.68 5.32 -6.76
N VAL A 187 3.95 4.73 -5.79
CA VAL A 187 4.54 3.86 -4.79
C VAL A 187 3.80 2.53 -4.74
N ILE A 188 4.55 1.45 -4.86
CA ILE A 188 4.07 0.07 -4.67
C ILE A 188 3.82 -0.14 -3.18
N ILE A 189 2.65 -0.65 -2.80
CA ILE A 189 2.34 -0.99 -1.41
C ILE A 189 1.71 -2.37 -1.29
N TRP A 190 1.83 -2.98 -0.12
CA TRP A 190 1.11 -4.19 0.27
C TRP A 190 -0.07 -3.81 1.17
N ALA A 191 -1.24 -4.25 0.79
CA ALA A 191 -2.48 -4.13 1.53
C ALA A 191 -3.30 -5.44 1.37
N THR A 192 -4.61 -5.36 1.23
CA THR A 192 -5.47 -6.53 1.07
C THR A 192 -6.43 -6.36 -0.11
N ILE A 193 -6.86 -7.48 -0.70
CA ILE A 193 -7.87 -7.51 -1.77
C ILE A 193 -9.12 -6.77 -1.31
N ASP A 194 -9.58 -5.80 -2.11
CA ASP A 194 -10.76 -4.95 -1.84
C ASP A 194 -10.71 -4.28 -0.44
N MET A 195 -9.52 -4.10 0.13
CA MET A 195 -9.30 -3.59 1.50
C MET A 195 -10.07 -4.39 2.57
N GLN A 196 -10.28 -5.69 2.36
CA GLN A 196 -10.89 -6.57 3.36
C GLN A 196 -9.93 -6.88 4.51
N PRO A 197 -10.42 -7.13 5.74
CA PRO A 197 -9.57 -7.57 6.84
C PRO A 197 -8.80 -8.86 6.50
N THR A 198 -7.51 -8.90 6.83
CA THR A 198 -6.72 -10.13 6.72
C THR A 198 -7.08 -11.15 7.80
N TYR A 199 -6.75 -12.42 7.53
CA TYR A 199 -6.87 -13.53 8.47
C TYR A 199 -5.75 -14.55 8.25
N GLU A 200 -5.58 -15.52 9.16
CA GLU A 200 -4.60 -16.59 8.98
C GLU A 200 -5.01 -17.50 7.82
N GLY A 201 -4.20 -17.50 6.77
CA GLY A 201 -4.38 -18.36 5.60
C GLY A 201 -3.65 -19.70 5.73
N ASN A 202 -3.30 -20.31 4.60
CA ASN A 202 -2.48 -21.53 4.58
C ASN A 202 -1.09 -21.23 5.10
N GLY A 203 -0.47 -22.27 5.72
CA GLY A 203 0.89 -22.15 6.21
C GLY A 203 1.77 -23.30 5.74
N TRP A 204 3.07 -23.14 5.92
CA TRP A 204 4.07 -24.14 5.55
C TRP A 204 5.35 -24.02 6.40
N ILE A 205 6.15 -25.06 6.37
CA ILE A 205 7.48 -25.05 6.96
C ILE A 205 8.43 -24.40 5.96
N ILE A 206 9.05 -23.29 6.36
CA ILE A 206 10.04 -22.56 5.56
C ILE A 206 11.29 -23.41 5.39
N LEU A 207 11.69 -23.70 4.16
CA LEU A 207 12.85 -24.54 3.83
C LEU A 207 14.17 -23.97 4.37
N GLU A 208 14.34 -22.66 4.36
CA GLU A 208 15.57 -21.98 4.79
C GLU A 208 15.77 -22.02 6.31
N THR A 209 14.69 -22.15 7.09
CA THR A 209 14.75 -21.97 8.55
C THR A 209 14.17 -23.13 9.35
N GLY A 210 13.36 -23.98 8.74
CA GLY A 210 12.58 -25.02 9.42
C GLY A 210 11.44 -24.47 10.30
N LYS A 211 11.16 -23.16 10.27
CA LYS A 211 10.08 -22.54 11.04
C LYS A 211 8.76 -22.58 10.27
N TYR A 212 7.67 -22.76 11.01
CA TYR A 212 6.34 -22.63 10.43
C TYR A 212 6.01 -21.16 10.14
N PHE A 213 5.43 -20.92 8.97
CA PHE A 213 4.97 -19.62 8.51
C PHE A 213 3.50 -19.73 8.12
N THR A 214 2.71 -18.72 8.44
CA THR A 214 1.31 -18.61 8.04
C THR A 214 1.17 -17.44 7.06
N TRP A 215 0.62 -17.71 5.87
CA TRP A 215 0.33 -16.68 4.87
C TRP A 215 -0.79 -15.76 5.36
N PRO A 216 -0.62 -14.45 5.34
CA PRO A 216 -1.72 -13.52 5.59
C PRO A 216 -2.70 -13.59 4.41
N ALA A 217 -3.89 -14.14 4.64
CA ALA A 217 -4.90 -14.23 3.60
C ALA A 217 -5.38 -12.84 3.16
N GLU A 218 -5.90 -12.75 1.92
CA GLU A 218 -6.26 -11.50 1.26
C GLU A 218 -5.06 -10.58 0.96
N GLU A 219 -3.81 -11.05 1.14
CA GLU A 219 -2.64 -10.27 0.74
C GLU A 219 -2.77 -9.80 -0.70
N HIS A 220 -2.42 -8.54 -0.94
CA HIS A 220 -2.54 -7.90 -2.24
C HIS A 220 -1.55 -6.74 -2.39
N CYS A 221 -1.01 -6.60 -3.60
CA CYS A 221 -0.09 -5.53 -3.96
C CYS A 221 -0.74 -4.59 -4.97
N LEU A 222 -0.70 -3.28 -4.70
CA LEU A 222 -1.27 -2.25 -5.55
C LEU A 222 -0.37 -1.02 -5.64
N LEU A 223 -0.58 -0.21 -6.67
CA LEU A 223 0.22 1.00 -6.91
C LEU A 223 -0.53 2.24 -6.42
N LEU A 224 -0.04 2.88 -5.38
CA LEU A 224 -0.53 4.17 -4.91
C LEU A 224 -0.17 5.25 -5.94
N VAL A 225 -1.19 5.91 -6.49
CA VAL A 225 -1.02 6.90 -7.57
C VAL A 225 -1.60 8.27 -7.21
N GLY A 226 -2.30 8.41 -6.07
CA GLY A 226 -2.89 9.69 -5.73
C GLY A 226 -3.57 9.74 -4.37
N TRP A 227 -4.07 10.94 -4.04
CA TRP A 227 -4.88 11.20 -2.85
C TRP A 227 -5.79 12.41 -3.04
N ASP A 228 -6.82 12.53 -2.20
CA ASP A 228 -7.52 13.77 -1.89
C ASP A 228 -7.74 13.87 -0.36
N GLU A 229 -8.73 14.62 0.10
CA GLU A 229 -9.02 14.78 1.52
C GLU A 229 -9.44 13.47 2.19
N GLU A 230 -10.27 12.64 1.50
CA GLU A 230 -10.92 11.46 2.08
C GLU A 230 -10.30 10.14 1.60
N TYR A 231 -9.71 10.10 0.39
CA TYR A 231 -9.29 8.87 -0.30
C TYR A 231 -7.81 8.86 -0.63
N TYR A 232 -7.23 7.63 -0.63
CA TYR A 232 -6.07 7.28 -1.43
C TYR A 232 -6.52 6.61 -2.71
N TYR A 233 -5.81 6.89 -3.82
CA TYR A 233 -6.11 6.37 -5.16
C TYR A 233 -5.03 5.43 -5.63
N PHE A 234 -5.45 4.28 -6.13
CA PHE A 234 -4.57 3.21 -6.56
C PHE A 234 -4.88 2.75 -7.97
N ASN A 235 -3.84 2.41 -8.73
CA ASN A 235 -3.98 1.42 -9.78
C ASN A 235 -3.98 0.06 -9.10
N ASP A 236 -5.17 -0.54 -8.97
CA ASP A 236 -5.38 -1.85 -8.36
C ASP A 236 -5.49 -2.90 -9.46
N PRO A 237 -4.47 -3.77 -9.66
CA PRO A 237 -4.45 -4.69 -10.79
C PRO A 237 -5.55 -5.76 -10.76
N ASN A 238 -6.18 -5.98 -9.60
CA ASN A 238 -7.31 -6.92 -9.43
C ASN A 238 -8.67 -6.30 -9.84
N GLN A 239 -8.71 -5.02 -10.16
CA GLN A 239 -9.91 -4.34 -10.65
C GLN A 239 -9.92 -4.32 -12.19
N ASP A 240 -11.11 -4.29 -12.79
CA ASP A 240 -11.29 -4.14 -14.24
C ASP A 240 -11.32 -2.67 -14.70
N VAL A 241 -11.17 -1.75 -13.75
CA VAL A 241 -11.18 -0.31 -13.97
C VAL A 241 -9.84 0.28 -13.54
N GLY A 242 -9.40 1.34 -14.17
CA GLY A 242 -8.12 1.97 -13.85
C GLY A 242 -7.98 2.38 -12.38
N VAL A 243 -8.02 3.69 -12.09
CA VAL A 243 -7.82 4.22 -10.74
C VAL A 243 -9.01 3.90 -9.82
N THR A 244 -8.75 3.23 -8.70
CA THR A 244 -9.71 2.92 -7.64
C THR A 244 -9.40 3.72 -6.39
N GLY A 245 -10.43 4.34 -5.76
CA GLY A 245 -10.29 5.08 -4.51
C GLY A 245 -10.70 4.22 -3.31
N TYR A 246 -9.87 4.21 -2.25
CA TYR A 246 -10.18 3.60 -0.96
C TYR A 246 -10.09 4.65 0.14
N GLU A 247 -11.01 4.61 1.11
CA GLU A 247 -10.99 5.52 2.27
C GLU A 247 -9.65 5.43 3.01
N LYS A 248 -9.07 6.60 3.36
CA LYS A 248 -7.73 6.67 3.97
C LYS A 248 -7.57 5.80 5.19
N ALA A 249 -8.53 5.87 6.13
CA ALA A 249 -8.46 5.11 7.38
C ALA A 249 -8.44 3.59 7.13
N VAL A 250 -9.20 3.11 6.13
CA VAL A 250 -9.25 1.70 5.76
C VAL A 250 -7.94 1.28 5.08
N ALA A 251 -7.46 2.06 4.11
CA ALA A 251 -6.22 1.76 3.41
C ALA A 251 -5.00 1.77 4.36
N GLU A 252 -4.91 2.74 5.27
CA GLU A 252 -3.86 2.81 6.28
C GLU A 252 -3.86 1.61 7.23
N GLN A 253 -5.05 1.13 7.62
CA GLN A 253 -5.18 -0.05 8.46
C GLN A 253 -4.73 -1.31 7.71
N ARG A 254 -5.15 -1.53 6.45
CA ARG A 254 -4.73 -2.69 5.66
C ARG A 254 -3.24 -2.68 5.35
N TYR A 255 -2.70 -1.51 5.03
CA TYR A 255 -1.27 -1.30 4.84
C TYR A 255 -0.47 -1.67 6.11
N LEU A 256 -0.93 -1.24 7.28
CA LEU A 256 -0.31 -1.58 8.57
C LEU A 256 -0.37 -3.09 8.84
N GLU A 257 -1.51 -3.74 8.58
CA GLU A 257 -1.68 -5.19 8.74
C GLU A 257 -0.75 -6.01 7.84
N MET A 258 -0.37 -5.47 6.67
CA MET A 258 0.62 -6.07 5.77
C MET A 258 2.07 -5.64 6.07
N GLY A 259 2.34 -5.10 7.27
CA GLY A 259 3.69 -4.76 7.72
C GLY A 259 4.21 -3.44 7.17
N SER A 260 3.35 -2.56 6.69
CA SER A 260 3.71 -1.25 6.13
C SER A 260 4.76 -1.33 5.03
N GLN A 261 4.66 -2.33 4.16
CA GLN A 261 5.63 -2.57 3.08
C GLN A 261 5.38 -1.64 1.91
N ALA A 262 6.42 -0.94 1.47
CA ALA A 262 6.33 0.01 0.36
C ALA A 262 7.65 0.16 -0.39
N LEU A 263 7.56 0.29 -1.73
CA LEU A 263 8.70 0.48 -2.62
C LEU A 263 8.40 1.57 -3.65
N ALA A 264 9.41 2.35 -4.03
CA ALA A 264 9.31 3.30 -5.12
C ALA A 264 10.40 3.08 -6.16
N VAL A 265 10.08 3.32 -7.44
CA VAL A 265 11.04 3.37 -8.53
C VAL A 265 11.20 4.83 -8.96
N LEU A 266 12.39 5.38 -8.80
CA LEU A 266 12.70 6.75 -9.22
C LEU A 266 12.81 6.82 -10.76
N PRO A 267 12.38 7.93 -11.39
CA PRO A 267 12.64 8.14 -12.81
C PRO A 267 14.15 8.12 -13.08
N ALA A 268 14.56 7.75 -14.28
CA ALA A 268 15.93 7.96 -14.69
C ALA A 268 16.25 9.45 -14.56
N ASP A 269 17.42 9.79 -14.01
CA ASP A 269 17.89 11.16 -14.05
C ASP A 269 17.82 11.61 -15.50
N SER A 270 16.97 12.61 -15.79
CA SER A 270 17.00 13.28 -17.08
C SER A 270 18.38 13.96 -17.14
N GLY A 271 19.34 13.28 -17.75
CA GLY A 271 20.68 13.79 -17.90
C GLY A 271 20.59 15.23 -18.36
N GLY A 272 21.06 16.15 -17.52
CA GLY A 272 21.24 17.52 -17.95
C GLY A 272 22.11 17.52 -19.22
N PRO A 273 21.96 18.50 -20.11
CA PRO A 273 22.71 18.53 -21.36
C PRO A 273 24.21 18.33 -21.06
N GLU A 274 24.80 17.30 -21.66
CA GLU A 274 26.25 17.12 -21.64
C GLU A 274 26.89 18.45 -22.02
N LYS A 275 27.69 18.98 -21.12
CA LYS A 275 28.41 20.25 -21.32
C LYS A 275 29.58 20.04 -22.27
#